data_6730eae00532b516ababb27cbb90d4ae
#
_entry.id   6730eae00532b516ababb27cbb90d4ae
#
_cell.length_a   1.000
_cell.length_b   1.000
_cell.length_c   1.000
_cell.angle_alpha   90.00
_cell.angle_beta   90.00
_cell.angle_gamma   90.00
#
_symmetry.space_group_name_H-M   'P 1'
#
loop_
_entity.id
_entity.type
_entity.pdbx_description
1 polymer ?
#
loop_
_entity_poly.entity_id
_entity_poly.type
_entity_poly.pdbx_seq_one_letter_code
_entity_poly.pdbx_strand_id
1 'polypeptide(L)'
;MSRPKPTVLVEYIDKKTYKAEQVLQADAIWAVFYDNAPFNLKSSNVLTSYPGPKYKKTSFSNPGHAHNLATKLNSLFNSDKFSVVKLTTGETVTE
;
A
#
# COMPACT_ATOMS: atom_id res chain seq x y z
N MET A 1 12.90 -19.07 -3.04
CA MET A 1 13.16 -18.79 -1.61
C MET A 1 11.86 -18.39 -0.93
N SER A 2 11.44 -19.12 0.06
CA SER A 2 10.22 -18.80 0.77
C SER A 2 10.45 -17.65 1.75
N ARG A 3 9.48 -16.77 1.86
CA ARG A 3 9.51 -15.71 2.85
C ARG A 3 9.28 -16.29 4.24
N PRO A 4 9.94 -15.79 5.29
CA PRO A 4 9.58 -16.20 6.64
C PRO A 4 8.14 -15.81 6.93
N LYS A 5 7.44 -16.65 7.68
CA LYS A 5 6.07 -16.35 8.07
C LYS A 5 6.05 -15.16 9.00
N PRO A 6 5.15 -14.18 8.78
CA PRO A 6 5.05 -13.05 9.69
C PRO A 6 4.57 -13.52 11.08
N THR A 7 5.00 -12.81 12.10
CA THR A 7 4.57 -13.06 13.47
C THR A 7 3.14 -12.57 13.65
N VAL A 8 2.27 -13.44 14.17
CA VAL A 8 0.90 -13.07 14.47
C VAL A 8 0.88 -12.38 15.83
N LEU A 9 0.40 -11.14 15.86
CA LEU A 9 0.32 -10.35 17.09
C LEU A 9 -0.99 -10.57 17.83
N VAL A 10 -2.10 -10.67 17.11
CA VAL A 10 -3.41 -10.95 17.66
C VAL A 10 -4.26 -11.63 16.61
N GLU A 11 -5.15 -12.52 17.08
CA GLU A 11 -6.01 -13.27 16.18
C GLU A 11 -7.43 -13.28 16.75
N TYR A 12 -8.40 -13.13 15.86
CA TYR A 12 -9.82 -13.25 16.20
C TYR A 12 -10.49 -14.22 15.23
N ILE A 13 -11.24 -15.14 15.78
CA ILE A 13 -12.00 -16.11 14.97
C ILE A 13 -13.49 -15.94 15.30
N ASP A 14 -14.29 -15.67 14.27
CA ASP A 14 -15.74 -15.61 14.40
C ASP A 14 -16.30 -17.03 14.38
N LYS A 15 -16.88 -17.46 15.49
CA LYS A 15 -17.38 -18.84 15.64
C LYS A 15 -18.63 -19.11 14.80
N LYS A 16 -19.34 -18.08 14.37
CA LYS A 16 -20.56 -18.26 13.56
C LYS A 16 -20.23 -18.42 12.07
N THR A 17 -19.33 -17.59 11.55
CA THR A 17 -18.97 -17.60 10.13
C THR A 17 -17.65 -18.29 9.86
N TYR A 18 -16.89 -18.64 10.90
CA TYR A 18 -15.56 -19.22 10.84
C TYR A 18 -14.55 -18.35 10.08
N LYS A 19 -14.83 -17.05 10.00
CA LYS A 19 -13.87 -16.09 9.47
C LYS A 19 -12.84 -15.75 10.53
N ALA A 20 -11.58 -15.74 10.14
CA ALA A 20 -10.48 -15.38 11.02
C ALA A 20 -9.84 -14.08 10.56
N GLU A 21 -9.48 -13.24 11.52
CA GLU A 21 -8.69 -12.05 11.26
C GLU A 21 -7.44 -12.09 12.12
N GLN A 22 -6.32 -11.78 11.50
CA GLN A 22 -5.03 -11.79 12.17
C GLN A 22 -4.35 -10.45 11.99
N VAL A 23 -3.78 -9.93 13.08
CA VAL A 23 -2.88 -8.79 13.02
C VAL A 23 -1.46 -9.33 12.99
N LEU A 24 -0.78 -9.08 11.90
CA LEU A 24 0.57 -9.60 11.69
C LEU A 24 1.59 -8.49 11.87
N GLN A 25 2.75 -8.86 12.40
CA GLN A 25 3.85 -7.94 12.56
C GLN A 25 4.41 -7.51 11.20
N ALA A 26 4.68 -6.22 11.07
CA ALA A 26 5.38 -5.68 9.90
C ALA A 26 6.54 -4.82 10.39
N ASP A 27 7.63 -4.81 9.62
CA ASP A 27 8.81 -4.03 9.98
C ASP A 27 8.59 -2.54 9.81
N ALA A 28 7.84 -2.17 8.78
CA ALA A 28 7.60 -0.76 8.45
C ALA A 28 6.49 -0.69 7.42
N ILE A 29 6.14 0.53 7.05
CA ILE A 29 5.28 0.79 5.91
C ILE A 29 6.15 1.34 4.79
N TRP A 30 6.03 0.76 3.60
CA TRP A 30 6.71 1.27 2.40
C TRP A 30 5.69 2.01 1.56
N ALA A 31 5.95 3.28 1.32
CA ALA A 31 5.07 4.13 0.55
C ALA A 31 5.76 4.57 -0.73
N VAL A 32 4.98 4.79 -1.77
CA VAL A 32 5.48 5.40 -2.99
C VAL A 32 5.30 6.90 -2.87
N PHE A 33 6.38 7.63 -3.12
CA PHE A 33 6.38 9.09 -3.10
C PHE A 33 6.63 9.60 -4.52
N TYR A 34 6.07 10.74 -4.83
CA TYR A 34 6.32 11.45 -6.07
C TYR A 34 7.08 12.72 -5.78
N ASP A 35 8.27 12.85 -6.37
CA ASP A 35 9.15 14.00 -6.18
C ASP A 35 9.38 14.31 -4.70
N ASN A 36 9.63 13.25 -3.91
CA ASN A 36 9.89 13.29 -2.47
C ASN A 36 8.70 13.76 -1.62
N ALA A 37 7.48 13.66 -2.15
CA ALA A 37 6.28 14.04 -1.42
C ALA A 37 5.20 12.96 -1.53
N PRO A 38 4.36 12.79 -0.51
CA PRO A 38 3.21 11.88 -0.63
C PRO A 38 2.25 12.35 -1.71
N PHE A 39 1.53 11.41 -2.32
CA PHE A 39 0.57 11.74 -3.36
C PHE A 39 -0.63 10.79 -3.29
N ASN A 40 -1.70 11.15 -3.99
CA ASN A 40 -2.85 10.29 -4.21
C ASN A 40 -2.86 9.80 -5.65
N LEU A 41 -3.19 8.53 -5.84
CA LEU A 41 -3.30 7.95 -7.18
C LEU A 41 -4.77 7.77 -7.53
N LYS A 42 -5.21 8.49 -8.54
CA LYS A 42 -6.58 8.44 -9.02
C LYS A 42 -6.60 7.79 -10.41
N SER A 43 -7.45 6.79 -10.57
CA SER A 43 -7.68 6.15 -11.86
C SER A 43 -9.10 6.42 -12.30
N SER A 44 -9.26 6.83 -13.55
CA SER A 44 -10.58 7.09 -14.12
C SER A 44 -10.55 6.84 -15.62
N ASN A 45 -11.75 6.62 -16.19
CA ASN A 45 -11.89 6.52 -17.64
C ASN A 45 -12.41 7.87 -18.16
N VAL A 46 -11.60 8.52 -19.01
CA VAL A 46 -11.93 9.85 -19.52
C VAL A 46 -13.02 9.83 -20.58
N LEU A 47 -13.36 8.65 -21.12
CA LEU A 47 -14.37 8.51 -22.17
C LEU A 47 -15.76 8.22 -21.64
N THR A 48 -15.86 7.76 -20.38
CA THR A 48 -17.12 7.41 -19.78
C THR A 48 -17.12 7.79 -18.30
N SER A 49 -18.29 8.01 -17.75
CA SER A 49 -18.46 8.29 -16.33
C SER A 49 -18.64 7.01 -15.49
N TYR A 50 -18.63 5.85 -16.12
CA TYR A 50 -18.80 4.59 -15.40
C TYR A 50 -17.73 3.58 -15.83
N PRO A 51 -17.04 2.92 -14.87
CA PRO A 51 -17.13 3.21 -13.44
C PRO A 51 -16.55 4.56 -13.11
N GLY A 52 -16.96 5.14 -11.98
CA GLY A 52 -16.44 6.43 -11.53
C GLY A 52 -14.96 6.36 -11.15
N PRO A 53 -14.36 7.50 -10.82
CA PRO A 53 -12.94 7.53 -10.45
C PRO A 53 -12.67 6.70 -9.19
N LYS A 54 -11.50 6.05 -9.15
CA LYS A 54 -11.06 5.24 -8.01
C LYS A 54 -9.70 5.72 -7.55
N TYR A 55 -9.53 5.78 -6.23
CA TYR A 55 -8.24 6.07 -5.63
C TYR A 55 -7.55 4.77 -5.28
N LYS A 56 -6.31 4.63 -5.69
CA LYS A 56 -5.54 3.42 -5.48
C LYS A 56 -4.60 3.59 -4.29
N LYS A 57 -4.29 2.47 -3.65
CA LYS A 57 -3.40 2.42 -2.52
C LYS A 57 -1.97 2.73 -2.96
N THR A 58 -1.28 3.58 -2.19
CA THR A 58 0.11 3.95 -2.46
C THR A 58 1.06 3.57 -1.35
N SER A 59 0.56 2.94 -0.27
CA SER A 59 1.39 2.49 0.84
C SER A 59 1.11 1.02 1.14
N PHE A 60 2.16 0.30 1.56
CA PHE A 60 2.10 -1.15 1.74
C PHE A 60 2.97 -1.56 2.91
N SER A 61 2.60 -2.66 3.57
CA SER A 61 3.47 -3.30 4.56
C SER A 61 4.49 -4.25 3.93
N ASN A 62 4.45 -4.43 2.61
CA ASN A 62 5.37 -5.27 1.86
C ASN A 62 6.17 -4.41 0.88
N PRO A 63 7.51 -4.38 0.99
CA PRO A 63 8.33 -3.55 0.10
C PRO A 63 8.22 -3.94 -1.38
N GLY A 64 8.01 -5.23 -1.67
CA GLY A 64 7.87 -5.69 -3.06
C GLY A 64 6.70 -5.03 -3.77
N HIS A 65 5.57 -4.89 -3.10
CA HIS A 65 4.40 -4.22 -3.68
C HIS A 65 4.67 -2.75 -3.95
N ALA A 66 5.37 -2.06 -3.04
CA ALA A 66 5.72 -0.67 -3.22
C ALA A 66 6.67 -0.47 -4.41
N HIS A 67 7.68 -1.32 -4.53
CA HIS A 67 8.62 -1.26 -5.66
C HIS A 67 7.92 -1.53 -6.99
N ASN A 68 7.01 -2.50 -7.03
CA ASN A 68 6.26 -2.80 -8.24
C ASN A 68 5.41 -1.61 -8.67
N LEU A 69 4.76 -0.95 -7.73
CA LEU A 69 3.95 0.23 -8.03
C LEU A 69 4.83 1.38 -8.53
N ALA A 70 5.96 1.65 -7.88
CA ALA A 70 6.85 2.72 -8.29
C ALA A 70 7.39 2.50 -9.70
N THR A 71 7.79 1.26 -10.01
CA THR A 71 8.27 0.90 -11.34
C THR A 71 7.18 1.10 -12.39
N LYS A 72 5.97 0.66 -12.09
CA LYS A 72 4.82 0.81 -12.99
C LYS A 72 4.52 2.27 -13.26
N LEU A 73 4.52 3.12 -12.22
CA LEU A 73 4.21 4.53 -12.37
C LEU A 73 5.31 5.27 -13.12
N ASN A 74 6.58 4.95 -12.85
CA ASN A 74 7.68 5.55 -13.61
C ASN A 74 7.59 5.22 -15.10
N SER A 75 7.22 3.98 -15.42
CA SER A 75 7.03 3.56 -16.81
C SER A 75 5.81 4.24 -17.42
N LEU A 76 4.69 4.29 -16.69
CA LEU A 76 3.43 4.84 -17.22
C LEU A 76 3.54 6.34 -17.50
N PHE A 77 4.18 7.09 -16.61
CA PHE A 77 4.31 8.54 -16.76
C PHE A 77 5.64 8.96 -17.37
N ASN A 78 6.45 8.00 -17.82
CA ASN A 78 7.77 8.25 -18.39
C ASN A 78 8.60 9.18 -17.50
N SER A 79 8.71 8.81 -16.23
CA SER A 79 9.30 9.63 -15.17
C SER A 79 10.25 8.78 -14.33
N ASP A 80 11.13 9.42 -13.58
CA ASP A 80 11.98 8.78 -12.58
C ASP A 80 11.72 9.33 -11.18
N LYS A 81 10.61 10.05 -11.00
CA LYS A 81 10.31 10.75 -9.76
C LYS A 81 9.55 9.91 -8.73
N PHE A 82 9.04 8.76 -9.12
CA PHE A 82 8.39 7.85 -8.18
C PHE A 82 9.42 7.00 -7.48
N SER A 83 9.41 7.03 -6.15
CA SER A 83 10.39 6.31 -5.33
C SER A 83 9.69 5.62 -4.17
N VAL A 84 10.36 4.62 -3.60
CA VAL A 84 9.86 3.90 -2.42
C VAL A 84 10.53 4.47 -1.19
N VAL A 85 9.72 4.86 -0.22
CA VAL A 85 10.19 5.40 1.06
C VAL A 85 9.77 4.46 2.17
N LYS A 86 10.73 4.08 3.02
CA LYS A 86 10.47 3.24 4.19
C LYS A 86 10.11 4.15 5.36
N LEU A 87 8.90 3.96 5.91
CA LEU A 87 8.40 4.76 7.02
C LEU A 87 8.43 3.91 8.29
N THR A 88 9.35 4.22 9.18
CA THR A 88 9.52 3.48 10.44
C THR A 88 8.98 4.23 11.65
N THR A 89 8.81 5.53 11.53
CA THR A 89 8.26 6.38 12.59
C THR A 89 7.17 7.26 12.00
N GLY A 90 6.31 7.72 12.88
CA GLY A 90 5.22 8.56 12.42
C GLY A 90 4.64 9.35 13.59
N GLU A 91 3.70 10.20 13.27
CA GLU A 91 2.98 11.00 14.23
C GLU A 91 1.64 10.34 14.52
N THR A 92 1.31 10.13 15.80
CA THR A 92 0.01 9.64 16.19
C THR A 92 -1.00 10.78 16.09
N VAL A 93 -2.02 10.56 15.29
CA VAL A 93 -3.09 11.54 15.10
C VAL A 93 -4.27 11.10 15.96
N THR A 94 -4.72 11.99 16.85
CA THR A 94 -5.92 11.73 17.66
C THR A 94 -7.05 12.60 17.16
N GLU A 95 -8.23 12.00 17.06
CA GLU A 95 -9.45 12.70 16.66
C GLU A 95 -10.19 13.28 17.86
#